data_2f82efb5d3f3b16a224aeed17f9b4d47
#
_entry.id   2f82efb5d3f3b16a224aeed17f9b4d47
#
_cell.length_a   1.000
_cell.length_b   1.000
_cell.length_c   1.000
_cell.angle_alpha   90.00
_cell.angle_beta   90.00
_cell.angle_gamma   90.00
#
_symmetry.space_group_name_H-M   'P 1'
#
loop_
_entity.id
_entity.type
_entity.pdbx_description
1 polymer ?
#
loop_
_entity_poly.entity_id
_entity_poly.type
_entity_poly.pdbx_seq_one_letter_code
_entity_poly.pdbx_strand_id
1 'polypeptide(L)'
;IPSFVGLITDDDKTGNAVWMVIGLLLLAGANDIINFDLIWKMIVPIIIVIVGLSLIFKDTFNSSVSKSIKKLNSKINKDEGINATFSNQNIKLDDEEFKGTNLNAIFGGIKLDLRNATIKDDVVINACSVFGGIDILVPDGYKVKVKSSSLFGGVSNNKRSKTTEKSKTIFIDANCLFGGVTIK
;
A
#
# COMPACT_ATOMS: atom_id res chain seq x y z
N ILE A 1 5.22 13.96 30.28
CA ILE A 1 5.38 12.82 31.20
C ILE A 1 4.24 11.79 31.03
N PRO A 2 2.91 12.15 30.99
CA PRO A 2 1.86 11.14 30.82
C PRO A 2 1.94 10.38 29.47
N SER A 3 2.32 11.05 28.38
CA SER A 3 2.45 10.41 27.06
C SER A 3 3.57 9.38 26.96
N PHE A 4 4.63 9.52 27.77
CA PHE A 4 5.73 8.57 27.82
C PHE A 4 5.32 7.29 28.57
N VAL A 5 4.49 7.42 29.62
CA VAL A 5 3.94 6.29 30.37
C VAL A 5 2.92 5.52 29.52
N GLY A 6 2.08 6.22 28.76
CA GLY A 6 1.11 5.61 27.85
C GLY A 6 1.75 4.82 26.70
N LEU A 7 2.95 5.21 26.24
CA LEU A 7 3.67 4.47 25.18
C LEU A 7 4.10 3.06 25.64
N ILE A 8 4.26 2.86 26.95
CA ILE A 8 4.71 1.60 27.54
C ILE A 8 3.52 0.72 27.96
N THR A 9 2.36 1.33 28.25
CA THR A 9 1.26 0.65 28.97
C THR A 9 0.00 0.45 28.12
N ASP A 10 -0.18 1.19 27.02
CA ASP A 10 -1.42 1.18 26.20
C ASP A 10 -1.24 0.51 24.84
N ASP A 11 -2.31 -0.14 24.36
CA ASP A 11 -2.37 -0.77 23.03
C ASP A 11 -2.37 0.24 21.87
N ASP A 12 -2.66 1.52 22.12
CA ASP A 12 -2.66 2.61 21.12
C ASP A 12 -1.28 3.26 20.97
N LYS A 13 -0.27 2.43 20.65
CA LYS A 13 1.12 2.88 20.46
C LYS A 13 1.28 4.00 19.42
N THR A 14 0.43 4.01 18.40
CA THR A 14 0.48 5.02 17.32
C THR A 14 0.03 6.40 17.78
N GLY A 15 -1.05 6.50 18.56
CA GLY A 15 -1.53 7.76 19.10
C GLY A 15 -0.55 8.38 20.09
N ASN A 16 -0.02 7.56 21.02
CA ASN A 16 0.94 8.00 22.02
C ASN A 16 2.28 8.40 21.42
N ALA A 17 2.75 7.72 20.37
CA ALA A 17 3.94 8.11 19.61
C ALA A 17 3.78 9.47 18.92
N VAL A 18 2.63 9.75 18.30
CA VAL A 18 2.32 11.05 17.69
C VAL A 18 2.33 12.16 18.74
N TRP A 19 1.67 11.97 19.89
CA TRP A 19 1.66 12.96 20.96
C TRP A 19 3.05 13.19 21.59
N MET A 20 3.88 12.15 21.66
CA MET A 20 5.27 12.27 22.12
C MET A 20 6.11 13.10 21.14
N VAL A 21 5.98 12.88 19.83
CA VAL A 21 6.67 13.66 18.80
C VAL A 21 6.21 15.13 18.81
N ILE A 22 4.91 15.38 18.95
CA ILE A 22 4.38 16.75 19.09
C ILE A 22 4.93 17.44 20.34
N GLY A 23 4.95 16.74 21.47
CA GLY A 23 5.51 17.27 22.73
C GLY A 23 7.00 17.59 22.64
N LEU A 24 7.77 16.73 21.95
CA LEU A 24 9.21 16.93 21.73
C LEU A 24 9.49 18.11 20.78
N LEU A 25 8.67 18.28 19.74
CA LEU A 25 8.73 19.43 18.85
C LEU A 25 8.39 20.74 19.57
N LEU A 26 7.37 20.76 20.44
CA LEU A 26 7.02 21.92 21.24
C LEU A 26 8.14 22.29 22.24
N LEU A 27 8.78 21.29 22.82
CA LEU A 27 9.87 21.45 23.77
C LEU A 27 11.15 22.00 23.09
N ALA A 28 11.43 21.53 21.88
CA ALA A 28 12.51 22.05 21.04
C ALA A 28 12.25 23.50 20.57
N GLY A 29 10.99 23.85 20.30
CA GLY A 29 10.57 25.22 20.00
C GLY A 29 10.67 26.16 21.20
N ALA A 30 10.38 25.70 22.40
CA ALA A 30 10.46 26.47 23.64
C ALA A 30 11.90 26.82 24.06
N ASN A 31 12.90 26.07 23.57
CA ASN A 31 14.32 26.30 23.86
C ASN A 31 15.07 27.07 22.74
N ASP A 32 14.36 27.75 21.84
CA ASP A 32 14.92 28.47 20.67
C ASP A 32 15.83 27.62 19.74
N ILE A 33 15.80 26.29 19.90
CA ILE A 33 16.56 25.35 19.07
C ILE A 33 15.95 25.27 17.67
N ILE A 34 14.65 25.56 17.54
CA ILE A 34 13.92 25.52 16.28
C ILE A 34 13.19 26.87 16.10
N ASN A 35 13.50 27.58 15.02
CA ASN A 35 12.78 28.79 14.62
C ASN A 35 11.32 28.43 14.28
N PHE A 36 10.38 28.89 15.09
CA PHE A 36 8.93 28.68 14.88
C PHE A 36 8.47 29.22 13.52
N ASP A 37 9.07 30.30 13.05
CA ASP A 37 8.83 30.87 11.71
C ASP A 37 9.21 29.90 10.58
N LEU A 38 10.27 29.11 10.77
CA LEU A 38 10.68 28.11 9.79
C LEU A 38 9.69 26.95 9.73
N ILE A 39 9.17 26.52 10.88
CA ILE A 39 8.16 25.45 10.96
C ILE A 39 6.89 25.86 10.24
N TRP A 40 6.38 27.08 10.46
CA TRP A 40 5.19 27.58 9.76
C TRP A 40 5.41 27.66 8.25
N LYS A 41 6.59 28.11 7.82
CA LYS A 41 6.93 28.18 6.39
C LYS A 41 7.03 26.81 5.74
N MET A 42 7.31 25.74 6.49
CA MET A 42 7.37 24.37 5.95
C MET A 42 6.05 23.60 6.08
N ILE A 43 5.26 23.84 7.12
CA ILE A 43 3.98 23.14 7.33
C ILE A 43 2.98 23.44 6.21
N VAL A 44 2.88 24.69 5.80
CA VAL A 44 1.92 25.11 4.76
C VAL A 44 2.18 24.39 3.42
N PRO A 45 3.42 24.38 2.87
CA PRO A 45 3.70 23.59 1.67
C PRO A 45 3.46 22.10 1.83
N ILE A 46 3.79 21.52 2.99
CA ILE A 46 3.57 20.09 3.26
C ILE A 46 2.07 19.77 3.24
N ILE A 47 1.24 20.59 3.86
CA ILE A 47 -0.22 20.41 3.84
C ILE A 47 -0.76 20.49 2.41
N ILE A 48 -0.30 21.47 1.62
CA ILE A 48 -0.71 21.61 0.22
C ILE A 48 -0.32 20.39 -0.59
N VAL A 49 0.87 19.82 -0.38
CA VAL A 49 1.32 18.59 -1.04
C VAL A 49 0.45 17.41 -0.63
N ILE A 50 0.15 17.25 0.66
CA ILE A 50 -0.71 16.16 1.16
C ILE A 50 -2.12 16.27 0.58
N VAL A 51 -2.70 17.47 0.55
CA VAL A 51 -4.02 17.72 -0.04
C VAL A 51 -4.00 17.47 -1.54
N GLY A 52 -2.98 17.94 -2.25
CA GLY A 52 -2.81 17.72 -3.69
C GLY A 52 -2.70 16.24 -4.03
N LEU A 53 -1.89 15.49 -3.29
CA LEU A 53 -1.79 14.03 -3.42
C LEU A 53 -3.14 13.35 -3.15
N SER A 54 -3.84 13.75 -2.09
CA SER A 54 -5.17 13.21 -1.75
C SER A 54 -6.18 13.40 -2.88
N LEU A 55 -6.16 14.56 -3.55
CA LEU A 55 -7.05 14.85 -4.69
C LEU A 55 -6.71 13.98 -5.91
N ILE A 56 -5.44 13.79 -6.22
CA ILE A 56 -5.00 12.95 -7.35
C ILE A 56 -5.43 11.49 -7.15
N PHE A 57 -5.35 10.98 -5.92
CA PHE A 57 -5.77 9.60 -5.62
C PHE A 57 -7.29 9.43 -5.51
N LYS A 58 -8.06 10.51 -5.37
CA LYS A 58 -9.51 10.45 -5.18
C LYS A 58 -10.31 10.10 -6.44
N ASP A 59 -9.85 10.51 -7.61
CA ASP A 59 -10.61 10.35 -8.88
C ASP A 59 -10.52 8.96 -9.52
N THR A 60 -9.68 8.07 -8.98
CA THR A 60 -9.51 6.71 -9.51
C THR A 60 -10.63 5.74 -9.09
N PHE A 61 -11.64 6.19 -8.33
CA PHE A 61 -12.60 5.31 -7.64
C PHE A 61 -13.88 4.94 -8.43
N ASN A 62 -14.06 5.37 -9.68
CA ASN A 62 -15.36 5.26 -10.34
C ASN A 62 -15.49 4.23 -11.48
N SER A 63 -14.55 3.30 -11.64
CA SER A 63 -14.64 2.25 -12.66
C SER A 63 -15.40 1.00 -12.16
N SER A 64 -15.92 0.19 -13.10
CA SER A 64 -16.54 -1.11 -12.78
C SER A 64 -15.57 -2.05 -12.05
N VAL A 65 -14.27 -1.93 -12.33
CA VAL A 65 -13.19 -2.63 -11.64
C VAL A 65 -13.12 -2.20 -10.17
N SER A 66 -13.27 -0.92 -9.86
CA SER A 66 -13.30 -0.39 -8.49
C SER A 66 -14.44 -0.97 -7.65
N LYS A 67 -15.62 -1.17 -8.23
CA LYS A 67 -16.77 -1.76 -7.51
C LYS A 67 -16.49 -3.22 -7.13
N SER A 68 -15.89 -4.00 -8.05
CA SER A 68 -15.50 -5.39 -7.79
C SER A 68 -14.41 -5.47 -6.71
N ILE A 69 -13.39 -4.62 -6.80
CA ILE A 69 -12.32 -4.51 -5.80
C ILE A 69 -12.90 -4.17 -4.43
N LYS A 70 -13.80 -3.19 -4.33
CA LYS A 70 -14.41 -2.80 -3.05
C LYS A 70 -15.21 -3.94 -2.41
N LYS A 71 -15.94 -4.73 -3.22
CA LYS A 71 -16.69 -5.90 -2.76
C LYS A 71 -15.78 -7.04 -2.28
N LEU A 72 -14.65 -7.24 -2.95
CA LEU A 72 -13.69 -8.29 -2.59
C LEU A 72 -12.84 -7.88 -1.38
N ASN A 73 -12.45 -6.60 -1.27
CA ASN A 73 -11.70 -6.08 -0.13
C ASN A 73 -12.43 -6.26 1.21
N SER A 74 -13.77 -6.28 1.20
CA SER A 74 -14.53 -6.56 2.41
C SER A 74 -14.41 -8.00 2.92
N LYS A 75 -13.87 -8.91 2.09
CA LYS A 75 -13.64 -10.33 2.41
C LYS A 75 -12.20 -10.63 2.82
N ILE A 76 -11.26 -9.70 2.59
CA ILE A 76 -9.87 -9.86 3.01
C ILE A 76 -9.77 -9.46 4.48
N ASN A 77 -9.19 -10.32 5.29
CA ASN A 77 -8.83 -9.98 6.65
C ASN A 77 -7.76 -8.87 6.61
N LYS A 78 -8.02 -7.75 7.27
CA LYS A 78 -7.11 -6.60 7.30
C LYS A 78 -5.74 -6.92 7.91
N ASP A 79 -5.66 -8.01 8.66
CA ASP A 79 -4.45 -8.44 9.37
C ASP A 79 -3.50 -9.31 8.51
N GLU A 80 -3.91 -9.73 7.31
CA GLU A 80 -3.09 -10.54 6.39
C GLU A 80 -2.32 -9.69 5.36
N GLY A 81 -1.86 -8.51 5.73
CA GLY A 81 -1.06 -7.63 4.88
C GLY A 81 0.44 -7.93 4.96
N ILE A 82 1.11 -7.92 3.81
CA ILE A 82 2.56 -8.05 3.70
C ILE A 82 3.18 -6.67 3.61
N ASN A 83 4.02 -6.33 4.58
CA ASN A 83 4.64 -5.02 4.68
C ASN A 83 6.16 -5.15 4.55
N ALA A 84 6.76 -4.43 3.60
CA ALA A 84 8.20 -4.30 3.43
C ALA A 84 8.61 -2.84 3.65
N THR A 85 9.08 -2.53 4.86
CA THR A 85 9.62 -1.22 5.21
C THR A 85 11.11 -1.37 5.40
N PHE A 86 11.92 -0.73 4.55
CA PHE A 86 13.40 -0.88 4.49
C PHE A 86 13.87 -2.33 4.36
N SER A 87 13.10 -3.19 3.67
CA SER A 87 13.38 -4.60 3.54
C SER A 87 12.90 -5.15 2.20
N ASN A 88 13.37 -6.36 1.85
CA ASN A 88 12.87 -7.10 0.71
C ASN A 88 12.15 -8.37 1.21
N GLN A 89 10.94 -8.58 0.70
CA GLN A 89 10.13 -9.77 0.99
C GLN A 89 9.98 -10.61 -0.28
N ASN A 90 10.23 -11.91 -0.16
CA ASN A 90 10.00 -12.85 -1.25
C ASN A 90 9.05 -13.95 -0.74
N ILE A 91 7.83 -13.92 -1.26
CA ILE A 91 6.74 -14.79 -0.83
C ILE A 91 6.37 -15.69 -1.99
N LYS A 92 6.42 -16.96 -1.77
CA LYS A 92 6.03 -17.99 -2.73
C LYS A 92 4.93 -18.84 -2.11
N LEU A 93 3.80 -18.94 -2.79
CA LEU A 93 2.69 -19.78 -2.39
C LEU A 93 2.71 -21.03 -3.28
N ASP A 94 3.01 -22.17 -2.68
CA ASP A 94 3.02 -23.46 -3.34
C ASP A 94 1.86 -24.32 -2.79
N ASP A 95 0.91 -24.67 -3.65
CA ASP A 95 -0.27 -25.48 -3.35
C ASP A 95 -1.21 -24.91 -2.26
N GLU A 96 -1.04 -23.65 -1.90
CA GLU A 96 -1.90 -22.97 -0.93
C GLU A 96 -3.07 -22.25 -1.61
N GLU A 97 -4.20 -22.15 -0.90
CA GLU A 97 -5.35 -21.39 -1.38
C GLU A 97 -5.13 -19.88 -1.19
N PHE A 98 -5.06 -19.16 -2.30
CA PHE A 98 -4.92 -17.71 -2.28
C PHE A 98 -6.28 -17.01 -2.30
N LYS A 99 -6.54 -16.19 -1.28
CA LYS A 99 -7.81 -15.45 -1.10
C LYS A 99 -7.69 -13.94 -1.34
N GLY A 100 -6.50 -13.45 -1.67
CA GLY A 100 -6.19 -12.04 -1.81
C GLY A 100 -5.24 -11.55 -0.71
N THR A 101 -4.62 -10.38 -0.91
CA THR A 101 -3.67 -9.81 0.06
C THR A 101 -3.45 -8.32 -0.16
N ASN A 102 -2.89 -7.67 0.87
CA ASN A 102 -2.41 -6.30 0.81
C ASN A 102 -0.87 -6.30 0.82
N LEU A 103 -0.26 -5.64 -0.16
CA LEU A 103 1.19 -5.53 -0.30
C LEU A 103 1.60 -4.07 -0.13
N ASN A 104 2.44 -3.75 0.84
CA ASN A 104 2.92 -2.40 1.08
C ASN A 104 4.46 -2.38 1.09
N ALA A 105 5.05 -1.77 0.07
CA ALA A 105 6.49 -1.56 -0.05
C ALA A 105 6.80 -0.07 0.11
N ILE A 106 7.39 0.33 1.26
CA ILE A 106 7.70 1.75 1.52
C ILE A 106 9.10 2.10 1.03
N PHE A 107 10.15 1.48 1.54
CA PHE A 107 11.53 1.59 1.05
C PHE A 107 12.11 0.19 0.87
N GLY A 108 11.64 -0.53 -0.17
CA GLY A 108 12.06 -1.92 -0.35
C GLY A 108 11.33 -2.60 -1.49
N GLY A 109 11.35 -3.92 -1.50
CA GLY A 109 10.73 -4.72 -2.54
C GLY A 109 9.87 -5.85 -2.00
N ILE A 110 8.79 -6.16 -2.73
CA ILE A 110 7.99 -7.35 -2.48
C ILE A 110 7.92 -8.16 -3.77
N LYS A 111 8.26 -9.43 -3.69
CA LYS A 111 8.02 -10.39 -4.75
C LYS A 111 7.00 -11.41 -4.28
N LEU A 112 5.85 -11.42 -4.93
CA LEU A 112 4.76 -12.37 -4.68
C LEU A 112 4.67 -13.34 -5.84
N ASP A 113 4.93 -14.61 -5.60
CA ASP A 113 4.86 -15.68 -6.59
C ASP A 113 3.62 -16.54 -6.34
N LEU A 114 2.62 -16.40 -7.22
CA LEU A 114 1.36 -17.13 -7.17
C LEU A 114 1.25 -18.21 -8.25
N ARG A 115 2.32 -18.50 -8.98
CA ARG A 115 2.27 -19.41 -10.14
C ARG A 115 1.77 -20.80 -9.80
N ASN A 116 2.02 -21.27 -8.57
CA ASN A 116 1.57 -22.56 -8.07
C ASN A 116 0.44 -22.46 -7.05
N ALA A 117 -0.11 -21.25 -6.83
CA ALA A 117 -1.22 -21.07 -5.88
C ALA A 117 -2.56 -21.50 -6.47
N THR A 118 -3.42 -22.03 -5.62
CA THR A 118 -4.78 -22.39 -5.99
C THR A 118 -5.73 -21.20 -5.76
N ILE A 119 -6.39 -20.72 -6.82
CA ILE A 119 -7.35 -19.60 -6.76
C ILE A 119 -8.72 -20.12 -7.12
N LYS A 120 -9.61 -20.26 -6.13
CA LYS A 120 -10.96 -20.83 -6.29
C LYS A 120 -12.00 -19.80 -6.72
N ASP A 121 -11.84 -18.56 -6.30
CA ASP A 121 -12.76 -17.44 -6.54
C ASP A 121 -12.05 -16.24 -7.13
N ASP A 122 -12.81 -15.22 -7.49
CA ASP A 122 -12.24 -13.91 -7.84
C ASP A 122 -11.55 -13.31 -6.62
N VAL A 123 -10.31 -12.89 -6.78
CA VAL A 123 -9.48 -12.36 -5.69
C VAL A 123 -8.99 -10.95 -6.01
N VAL A 124 -8.59 -10.21 -4.96
CA VAL A 124 -7.98 -8.90 -5.10
C VAL A 124 -6.61 -8.85 -4.44
N ILE A 125 -5.69 -8.15 -5.08
CA ILE A 125 -4.37 -7.81 -4.57
C ILE A 125 -4.28 -6.28 -4.55
N ASN A 126 -4.15 -5.71 -3.36
CA ASN A 126 -3.88 -4.29 -3.21
C ASN A 126 -2.38 -4.10 -3.07
N ALA A 127 -1.76 -3.43 -4.03
CA ALA A 127 -0.32 -3.20 -4.07
C ALA A 127 -0.03 -1.71 -3.93
N CYS A 128 0.65 -1.32 -2.87
CA CYS A 128 1.08 0.05 -2.62
C CYS A 128 2.61 0.11 -2.57
N SER A 129 3.21 0.90 -3.47
CA SER A 129 4.65 1.12 -3.52
C SER A 129 4.96 2.60 -3.42
N VAL A 130 5.71 3.00 -2.39
CA VAL A 130 6.09 4.41 -2.17
C VAL A 130 7.46 4.69 -2.78
N PHE A 131 8.55 4.10 -2.27
CA PHE A 131 9.90 4.16 -2.81
C PHE A 131 10.45 2.75 -2.98
N GLY A 132 9.87 1.97 -3.91
CA GLY A 132 10.26 0.59 -4.04
C GLY A 132 9.61 -0.10 -5.22
N GLY A 133 9.63 -1.43 -5.21
CA GLY A 133 9.06 -2.25 -6.27
C GLY A 133 8.22 -3.41 -5.74
N ILE A 134 7.16 -3.74 -6.47
CA ILE A 134 6.37 -4.93 -6.21
C ILE A 134 6.30 -5.77 -7.49
N ASP A 135 6.81 -6.99 -7.43
CA ASP A 135 6.71 -7.96 -8.49
C ASP A 135 5.65 -9.01 -8.15
N ILE A 136 4.65 -9.15 -9.00
CA ILE A 136 3.57 -10.12 -8.83
C ILE A 136 3.64 -11.10 -10.00
N LEU A 137 3.95 -12.37 -9.70
CA LEU A 137 3.92 -13.45 -10.67
C LEU A 137 2.59 -14.20 -10.54
N VAL A 138 1.77 -14.10 -11.58
CA VAL A 138 0.42 -14.70 -11.58
C VAL A 138 0.39 -16.00 -12.38
N PRO A 139 -0.43 -16.98 -11.98
CA PRO A 139 -0.57 -18.24 -12.69
C PRO A 139 -1.19 -18.03 -14.07
N ASP A 140 -0.96 -19.01 -14.98
CA ASP A 140 -1.59 -19.02 -16.29
C ASP A 140 -3.08 -19.41 -16.19
N GLY A 141 -3.88 -18.95 -17.15
CA GLY A 141 -5.29 -19.28 -17.22
C GLY A 141 -6.24 -18.39 -16.43
N TYR A 142 -5.75 -17.42 -15.68
CA TYR A 142 -6.57 -16.45 -14.95
C TYR A 142 -6.66 -15.12 -15.70
N LYS A 143 -7.81 -14.45 -15.57
CA LYS A 143 -7.98 -13.08 -16.07
C LYS A 143 -7.32 -12.11 -15.09
N VAL A 144 -6.49 -11.20 -15.59
CA VAL A 144 -5.89 -10.15 -14.76
C VAL A 144 -6.51 -8.81 -15.14
N LYS A 145 -7.14 -8.15 -14.16
CA LYS A 145 -7.67 -6.79 -14.31
C LYS A 145 -6.92 -5.85 -13.38
N VAL A 146 -6.24 -4.90 -13.97
CA VAL A 146 -5.41 -3.94 -13.23
C VAL A 146 -6.11 -2.60 -13.19
N LYS A 147 -6.23 -2.06 -12.00
CA LYS A 147 -6.50 -0.65 -11.74
C LYS A 147 -5.19 -0.07 -11.21
N SER A 148 -4.70 0.98 -11.82
CA SER A 148 -3.44 1.60 -11.45
C SER A 148 -3.59 3.09 -11.22
N SER A 149 -2.89 3.58 -10.20
CA SER A 149 -2.68 4.99 -9.95
C SER A 149 -1.19 5.19 -9.66
N SER A 150 -0.51 5.95 -10.49
CA SER A 150 0.92 6.23 -10.29
C SER A 150 1.20 7.70 -10.51
N LEU A 151 2.08 8.28 -9.66
CA LEU A 151 2.46 9.69 -9.76
C LEU A 151 3.84 9.84 -10.41
N PHE A 152 4.89 9.29 -9.79
CA PHE A 152 6.27 9.29 -10.30
C PHE A 152 6.79 7.85 -10.41
N GLY A 153 5.98 6.96 -10.98
CA GLY A 153 6.29 5.56 -11.10
C GLY A 153 5.49 4.92 -12.22
N GLY A 154 5.38 3.60 -12.19
CA GLY A 154 4.65 2.89 -13.22
C GLY A 154 4.10 1.53 -12.79
N VAL A 155 3.05 1.12 -13.48
CA VAL A 155 2.52 -0.23 -13.38
C VAL A 155 2.65 -0.90 -14.74
N SER A 156 3.41 -1.99 -14.78
CA SER A 156 3.62 -2.78 -15.99
C SER A 156 2.88 -4.11 -15.88
N ASN A 157 2.02 -4.36 -16.84
CA ASN A 157 1.35 -5.65 -16.96
C ASN A 157 1.87 -6.38 -18.21
N ASN A 158 2.79 -7.30 -18.00
CA ASN A 158 3.39 -8.10 -19.07
C ASN A 158 2.65 -9.42 -19.30
N LYS A 159 1.58 -9.69 -18.54
CA LYS A 159 0.79 -10.91 -18.68
C LYS A 159 -0.13 -10.83 -19.91
N ARG A 160 0.25 -11.54 -20.97
CA ARG A 160 -0.63 -11.83 -22.11
C ARG A 160 -1.43 -13.11 -21.80
N SER A 161 -2.59 -12.94 -21.21
CA SER A 161 -3.40 -14.07 -20.80
C SER A 161 -4.22 -14.62 -21.99
N LYS A 162 -3.97 -15.86 -22.37
CA LYS A 162 -4.94 -16.66 -23.14
C LYS A 162 -6.01 -17.15 -22.15
N THR A 163 -7.08 -16.40 -21.99
CA THR A 163 -8.13 -16.70 -21.02
C THR A 163 -9.39 -17.18 -21.69
N THR A 164 -10.06 -18.17 -21.11
CA THR A 164 -11.40 -18.61 -21.47
C THR A 164 -12.44 -17.75 -20.75
N GLU A 165 -13.66 -17.63 -21.26
CA GLU A 165 -14.70 -16.80 -20.63
C GLU A 165 -15.05 -17.19 -19.17
N LYS A 166 -14.83 -18.46 -18.80
CA LYS A 166 -15.08 -18.99 -17.45
C LYS A 166 -13.92 -18.82 -16.46
N SER A 167 -12.80 -18.21 -16.86
CA SER A 167 -11.64 -18.04 -15.98
C SER A 167 -11.92 -17.07 -14.84
N LYS A 168 -11.46 -17.43 -13.63
CA LYS A 168 -11.50 -16.53 -12.46
C LYS A 168 -10.65 -15.29 -12.69
N THR A 169 -10.99 -14.20 -12.01
CA THR A 169 -10.34 -12.91 -12.21
C THR A 169 -9.49 -12.53 -10.99
N ILE A 170 -8.24 -12.18 -11.25
CA ILE A 170 -7.35 -11.55 -10.28
C ILE A 170 -7.43 -10.04 -10.51
N PHE A 171 -8.01 -9.31 -9.55
CA PHE A 171 -8.06 -7.87 -9.56
C PHE A 171 -6.81 -7.32 -8.84
N ILE A 172 -6.11 -6.41 -9.48
CA ILE A 172 -4.91 -5.77 -8.90
C ILE A 172 -5.17 -4.28 -8.82
N ASP A 173 -5.22 -3.74 -7.59
CA ASP A 173 -5.26 -2.29 -7.33
C ASP A 173 -3.85 -1.83 -6.96
N ALA A 174 -3.17 -1.24 -7.94
CA ALA A 174 -1.77 -0.87 -7.83
C ALA A 174 -1.62 0.65 -7.67
N ASN A 175 -1.10 1.08 -6.53
CA ASN A 175 -0.86 2.47 -6.21
C ASN A 175 0.64 2.71 -6.03
N CYS A 176 1.24 3.55 -6.89
CA CYS A 176 2.68 3.83 -6.87
C CYS A 176 2.94 5.32 -6.74
N LEU A 177 3.83 5.71 -5.82
CA LEU A 177 4.26 7.11 -5.70
C LEU A 177 5.59 7.33 -6.44
N PHE A 178 6.71 6.80 -5.93
CA PHE A 178 8.04 6.81 -6.56
C PHE A 178 8.55 5.39 -6.73
N GLY A 179 7.78 4.53 -7.34
CA GLY A 179 8.11 3.13 -7.44
C GLY A 179 7.41 2.45 -8.59
N GLY A 180 7.38 1.12 -8.57
CA GLY A 180 6.75 0.35 -9.63
C GLY A 180 6.04 -0.90 -9.14
N VAL A 181 5.03 -1.31 -9.91
CA VAL A 181 4.42 -2.64 -9.77
C VAL A 181 4.52 -3.35 -11.11
N THR A 182 5.13 -4.53 -11.11
CA THR A 182 5.28 -5.35 -12.31
C THR A 182 4.48 -6.63 -12.15
N ILE A 183 3.67 -6.94 -13.15
CA ILE A 183 2.83 -8.14 -13.22
C ILE A 183 3.35 -9.01 -14.36
N LYS A 184 3.69 -10.26 -14.03
CA LYS A 184 4.31 -11.23 -14.95
C LYS A 184 3.55 -12.53 -14.95
#